data_5b07afeed4a67f455df9b9504d34003e
#
_entry.id   5b07afeed4a67f455df9b9504d34003e
#
_cell.length_a   1.000
_cell.length_b   1.000
_cell.length_c   1.000
_cell.angle_alpha   90.00
_cell.angle_beta   90.00
_cell.angle_gamma   90.00
#
_symmetry.space_group_name_H-M   'P 1'
#
loop_
_entity.id
_entity.type
_entity.pdbx_description
1 polymer ?
#
loop_
_entity_poly.entity_id
_entity_poly.type
_entity_poly.pdbx_seq_one_letter_code
_entity_poly.pdbx_strand_id
1 'polypeptide(L)'
;MEARDAESGRGSLEALSRRSFIKGATALAAAASVPKAFGQQPTGAPPGTVWLYIGTYTNVASGGSGGNGAGIYLCELSLSTGKLTVLRLVAPGLPATATNASTGSPSTLALDPGGNYLYAGNEIFSPHGSVSAYWINRMTGGLTLLNAIPALGAPAHVGVGGTSAGMYLFAAEYVGAWFEAFPILANGSLGPAVFQQKDAGNVDTSFTTKPATSAPLGSFAISAHEGPDGHPHQMEADPSNQWVVGTDAGQDRIYVWKLTVGGTPPLTPAAIPFVNTPPGDGPRHFAFHPNGVWMYSIQEEGNTIIFWQFNPATGSLTNTQQVSSLPPGFVGTVFTSEIRVSADGRFVYGVNRLSDTICVFSIGHDGTLTQESHASTLGDYPRIITIDPSGRFMVSGNQRADNVTTFRVNPGNGKLTFTGDYTAVGSPSGMVFLI
;
A
#
# COMPACT_ATOMS: atom_id res chain seq x y z
N MET A 1 -21.40 80.72 -32.76
CA MET A 1 -22.74 80.78 -32.23
C MET A 1 -22.88 79.65 -31.26
N GLU A 2 -22.67 80.02 -30.05
CA GLU A 2 -23.24 79.58 -28.78
C GLU A 2 -23.12 78.11 -28.46
N ALA A 3 -22.27 77.68 -27.58
CA ALA A 3 -22.17 77.96 -26.11
C ALA A 3 -23.34 77.35 -25.31
N ARG A 4 -22.97 76.46 -24.42
CA ARG A 4 -23.34 76.33 -22.99
C ARG A 4 -23.44 74.83 -22.61
N ASP A 5 -22.55 74.47 -21.74
CA ASP A 5 -22.64 74.29 -20.23
C ASP A 5 -23.61 73.18 -19.84
N ALA A 6 -23.38 72.34 -18.96
CA ALA A 6 -22.56 72.25 -17.77
C ALA A 6 -22.65 70.91 -17.10
N GLU A 7 -21.70 70.68 -16.26
CA GLU A 7 -21.73 70.02 -14.92
C GLU A 7 -21.92 68.55 -14.77
N SER A 8 -20.87 67.93 -14.38
CA SER A 8 -20.50 67.42 -13.03
C SER A 8 -21.25 66.13 -12.62
N GLY A 9 -20.48 65.12 -12.48
CA GLY A 9 -20.84 63.86 -11.83
C GLY A 9 -19.60 63.07 -11.48
N ARG A 10 -18.75 63.61 -10.58
CA ARG A 10 -17.70 62.82 -9.93
C ARG A 10 -18.36 61.82 -9.00
N GLY A 11 -18.47 60.57 -9.41
CA GLY A 11 -18.77 59.42 -8.59
C GLY A 11 -17.48 58.81 -8.12
N SER A 12 -17.21 58.93 -6.85
CA SER A 12 -16.08 58.41 -6.09
C SER A 12 -15.96 56.89 -6.28
N LEU A 13 -14.83 56.45 -6.76
CA LEU A 13 -14.37 55.07 -6.60
C LEU A 13 -14.04 54.86 -5.12
N GLU A 14 -15.00 54.40 -4.35
CA GLU A 14 -14.73 53.88 -3.02
C GLU A 14 -13.92 52.59 -3.12
N ALA A 15 -12.79 52.61 -2.48
CA ALA A 15 -11.89 51.51 -2.30
C ALA A 15 -12.65 50.35 -1.65
N LEU A 16 -12.90 49.29 -2.40
CA LEU A 16 -13.32 48.00 -1.85
C LEU A 16 -12.21 47.46 -0.94
N SER A 17 -12.46 47.61 0.33
CA SER A 17 -11.59 47.20 1.43
C SER A 17 -11.28 45.71 1.32
N ARG A 18 -9.98 45.36 1.50
CA ARG A 18 -9.45 44.00 1.59
C ARG A 18 -10.10 43.08 2.66
N ARG A 19 -11.09 43.60 3.39
CA ARG A 19 -11.84 42.86 4.42
C ARG A 19 -13.06 42.09 3.92
N SER A 20 -13.51 42.31 2.70
CA SER A 20 -14.67 41.58 2.14
C SER A 20 -14.33 40.29 1.42
N PHE A 21 -13.03 39.99 1.20
CA PHE A 21 -12.58 38.73 0.54
C PHE A 21 -12.34 37.59 1.53
N ILE A 22 -12.45 37.82 2.84
CA ILE A 22 -12.19 36.79 3.89
C ILE A 22 -13.48 36.18 4.43
N LYS A 23 -14.65 36.58 3.96
CA LYS A 23 -15.93 36.03 4.45
C LYS A 23 -16.59 35.00 3.52
N GLY A 24 -15.95 34.63 2.41
CA GLY A 24 -16.44 33.63 1.46
C GLY A 24 -15.72 32.29 1.47
N ALA A 25 -14.71 32.09 2.32
CA ALA A 25 -13.86 30.88 2.36
C ALA A 25 -14.01 30.08 3.68
N THR A 26 -15.13 30.17 4.34
CA THR A 26 -15.42 29.41 5.57
C THR A 26 -16.66 28.57 5.42
N ALA A 27 -16.63 27.60 4.51
CA ALA A 27 -17.57 26.49 4.53
C ALA A 27 -17.10 25.36 3.59
N LEU A 28 -15.89 24.86 3.76
CA LEU A 28 -15.47 23.50 3.36
C LEU A 28 -14.28 23.08 4.23
N ALA A 29 -14.40 23.23 5.53
CA ALA A 29 -13.68 22.38 6.46
C ALA A 29 -14.51 21.11 6.57
N ALA A 30 -14.54 20.32 5.50
CA ALA A 30 -14.90 18.93 5.59
C ALA A 30 -13.88 18.27 6.51
N ALA A 31 -14.37 17.58 7.50
CA ALA A 31 -13.67 16.86 8.51
C ALA A 31 -12.39 16.23 7.95
N ALA A 32 -11.26 16.92 8.14
CA ALA A 32 -10.00 16.26 8.21
C ALA A 32 -10.17 15.21 9.30
N SER A 33 -10.17 13.93 8.93
CA SER A 33 -10.03 12.86 9.88
C SER A 33 -8.82 13.23 10.72
N VAL A 34 -9.09 13.61 11.97
CA VAL A 34 -8.02 13.82 12.96
C VAL A 34 -7.11 12.61 12.84
N PRO A 35 -5.82 12.75 12.56
CA PRO A 35 -4.92 11.62 12.61
C PRO A 35 -5.16 10.96 13.94
N LYS A 36 -5.52 9.67 13.96
CA LYS A 36 -5.61 8.90 15.20
C LYS A 36 -4.38 9.25 16.01
N ALA A 37 -4.57 9.73 17.22
CA ALA A 37 -3.50 10.20 18.08
C ALA A 37 -2.36 9.18 18.04
N PHE A 38 -1.23 9.56 17.42
CA PHE A 38 -0.01 8.78 17.49
C PHE A 38 0.31 8.57 18.95
N GLY A 39 0.20 7.34 19.44
CA GLY A 39 0.73 7.05 20.76
C GLY A 39 -0.01 6.11 21.68
N GLN A 40 -1.16 5.56 21.34
CA GLN A 40 -1.70 4.48 22.16
C GLN A 40 -0.98 3.18 21.79
N GLN A 41 0.11 2.89 22.55
CA GLN A 41 0.78 1.60 22.42
C GLN A 41 -0.19 0.46 22.80
N PRO A 42 -0.05 -0.73 22.18
CA PRO A 42 -0.76 -1.92 22.65
C PRO A 42 -0.50 -2.10 24.15
N THR A 43 -1.53 -2.43 24.90
CA THR A 43 -1.45 -2.52 26.38
C THR A 43 -0.43 -3.53 26.89
N GLY A 44 0.11 -4.42 26.04
CA GLY A 44 1.09 -5.43 26.38
C GLY A 44 2.52 -5.17 25.90
N ALA A 45 2.73 -4.20 25.01
CA ALA A 45 4.08 -3.85 24.58
C ALA A 45 4.81 -3.07 25.71
N PRO A 46 6.09 -3.39 26.01
CA PRO A 46 6.85 -2.63 27.00
C PRO A 46 6.92 -1.13 26.66
N PRO A 47 6.96 -0.25 27.66
CA PRO A 47 7.12 1.19 27.43
C PRO A 47 8.35 1.50 26.56
N GLY A 48 8.17 2.35 25.52
CA GLY A 48 9.25 2.70 24.61
C GLY A 48 9.49 1.67 23.49
N THR A 49 8.61 0.70 23.33
CA THR A 49 8.62 -0.26 22.22
C THR A 49 7.28 -0.29 21.50
N VAL A 50 7.25 -0.92 20.34
CA VAL A 50 6.03 -1.21 19.56
C VAL A 50 6.12 -2.60 18.96
N TRP A 51 5.00 -3.30 18.88
CA TRP A 51 4.97 -4.62 18.26
C TRP A 51 4.77 -4.54 16.76
N LEU A 52 5.50 -5.41 16.06
CA LEU A 52 5.44 -5.60 14.62
C LEU A 52 5.12 -7.06 14.32
N TYR A 53 4.08 -7.31 13.52
CA TYR A 53 3.86 -8.61 12.94
C TYR A 53 4.59 -8.70 11.59
N ILE A 54 5.31 -9.81 11.39
CA ILE A 54 6.02 -10.11 10.15
C ILE A 54 5.48 -11.41 9.59
N GLY A 55 4.81 -11.32 8.44
CA GLY A 55 4.40 -12.46 7.64
C GLY A 55 5.51 -12.87 6.69
N THR A 56 5.57 -14.16 6.39
CA THR A 56 6.68 -14.77 5.65
C THR A 56 6.20 -15.72 4.58
N TYR A 57 6.99 -15.92 3.54
CA TYR A 57 6.82 -17.09 2.69
C TYR A 57 7.29 -18.32 3.45
N THR A 58 6.50 -19.38 3.38
CA THR A 58 6.78 -20.66 4.06
C THR A 58 7.07 -21.75 3.04
N ASN A 59 7.69 -22.84 3.51
CA ASN A 59 8.01 -23.98 2.65
C ASN A 59 6.78 -24.89 2.37
N VAL A 60 5.58 -24.49 2.84
CA VAL A 60 4.36 -25.26 2.62
C VAL A 60 3.81 -24.97 1.23
N ALA A 61 4.17 -25.79 0.27
CA ALA A 61 3.53 -25.92 -1.05
C ALA A 61 3.31 -24.62 -1.83
N SER A 62 4.17 -23.63 -1.67
CA SER A 62 4.15 -22.45 -2.53
C SER A 62 4.87 -22.79 -3.83
N GLY A 63 4.13 -23.19 -4.85
CA GLY A 63 4.71 -23.39 -6.17
C GLY A 63 5.24 -22.06 -6.72
N GLY A 64 6.49 -21.75 -6.44
CA GLY A 64 7.10 -20.60 -7.10
C GLY A 64 8.24 -19.93 -6.37
N SER A 65 8.15 -19.63 -5.13
CA SER A 65 9.26 -19.01 -4.39
C SER A 65 9.36 -19.61 -3.02
N GLY A 66 9.95 -20.82 -2.94
CA GLY A 66 10.20 -21.50 -1.67
C GLY A 66 10.70 -20.50 -0.61
N GLY A 67 10.02 -20.47 0.56
CA GLY A 67 10.34 -19.55 1.62
C GLY A 67 10.94 -20.27 2.82
N ASN A 68 11.87 -19.62 3.50
CA ASN A 68 12.52 -20.09 4.72
C ASN A 68 11.77 -19.67 5.99
N GLY A 69 10.62 -18.98 5.85
CA GLY A 69 9.78 -18.57 6.96
C GLY A 69 8.91 -19.70 7.49
N ALA A 70 8.31 -19.50 8.67
CA ALA A 70 7.45 -20.47 9.31
C ALA A 70 6.00 -19.99 9.50
N GLY A 71 5.67 -18.75 9.12
CA GLY A 71 4.34 -18.14 9.30
C GLY A 71 4.43 -16.69 9.72
N ILE A 72 3.64 -16.29 10.72
CA ILE A 72 3.62 -14.90 11.23
C ILE A 72 4.41 -14.84 12.55
N TYR A 73 5.42 -13.98 12.57
CA TYR A 73 6.23 -13.69 13.73
C TYR A 73 5.75 -12.43 14.44
N LEU A 74 5.81 -12.42 15.77
CA LEU A 74 5.72 -11.22 16.59
C LEU A 74 7.12 -10.71 16.89
N CYS A 75 7.37 -9.45 16.56
CA CYS A 75 8.62 -8.76 16.84
C CYS A 75 8.35 -7.52 17.69
N GLU A 76 9.39 -7.05 18.39
CA GLU A 76 9.39 -5.82 19.18
C GLU A 76 10.43 -4.86 18.63
N LEU A 77 10.00 -3.65 18.28
CA LEU A 77 10.88 -2.56 17.85
C LEU A 77 11.09 -1.57 19.02
N SER A 78 12.34 -1.34 19.38
CA SER A 78 12.72 -0.29 20.32
C SER A 78 12.60 1.09 19.69
N LEU A 79 11.73 1.94 20.20
CA LEU A 79 11.54 3.31 19.72
C LEU A 79 12.69 4.27 20.11
N SER A 80 13.66 3.84 20.90
CA SER A 80 14.85 4.63 21.23
C SER A 80 16.03 4.30 20.31
N THR A 81 16.26 3.02 20.04
CA THR A 81 17.44 2.56 19.30
C THR A 81 17.14 2.15 17.86
N GLY A 82 15.93 1.70 17.58
CA GLY A 82 15.53 1.04 16.32
C GLY A 82 15.88 -0.45 16.29
N LYS A 83 16.32 -1.02 17.41
CA LYS A 83 16.60 -2.45 17.46
C LYS A 83 15.30 -3.23 17.34
N LEU A 84 15.27 -4.20 16.40
CA LEU A 84 14.17 -5.14 16.22
C LEU A 84 14.55 -6.48 16.87
N THR A 85 13.64 -7.04 17.64
CA THR A 85 13.82 -8.33 18.32
C THR A 85 12.67 -9.27 17.96
N VAL A 86 12.95 -10.44 17.42
CA VAL A 86 11.95 -11.49 17.22
C VAL A 86 11.59 -12.08 18.57
N LEU A 87 10.33 -11.94 18.98
CA LEU A 87 9.86 -12.50 20.23
C LEU A 87 9.48 -13.99 20.08
N ARG A 88 8.68 -14.30 19.06
CA ARG A 88 8.21 -15.67 18.79
C ARG A 88 7.43 -15.78 17.48
N LEU A 89 7.25 -16.99 16.99
CA LEU A 89 6.24 -17.36 16.02
C LEU A 89 4.85 -17.33 16.70
N VAL A 90 3.89 -16.58 16.15
CA VAL A 90 2.54 -16.43 16.74
C VAL A 90 1.45 -17.11 15.93
N ALA A 91 1.69 -17.36 14.63
CA ALA A 91 0.81 -18.15 13.78
C ALA A 91 1.68 -18.94 12.79
N PRO A 92 1.80 -20.27 12.95
CA PRO A 92 2.50 -21.11 11.98
C PRO A 92 1.70 -21.20 10.68
N GLY A 93 2.42 -21.33 9.56
CA GLY A 93 1.82 -21.70 8.29
C GLY A 93 1.39 -23.17 8.33
N LEU A 94 0.11 -23.43 8.16
CA LEU A 94 -0.48 -24.77 8.28
C LEU A 94 -1.08 -25.21 6.93
N PRO A 95 -1.05 -26.51 6.61
CA PRO A 95 -1.77 -27.05 5.47
C PRO A 95 -3.30 -26.93 5.66
N ALA A 96 -4.06 -27.06 4.58
CA ALA A 96 -5.51 -27.08 4.63
C ALA A 96 -6.03 -28.25 5.49
N THR A 97 -7.16 -28.01 6.15
CA THR A 97 -7.90 -29.00 6.95
C THR A 97 -9.32 -29.15 6.41
N ALA A 98 -10.14 -30.01 7.01
CA ALA A 98 -11.56 -30.16 6.63
C ALA A 98 -12.39 -28.87 6.87
N THR A 99 -11.94 -27.98 7.77
CA THR A 99 -12.68 -26.78 8.18
C THR A 99 -12.01 -25.47 7.81
N ASN A 100 -10.72 -25.49 7.48
CA ASN A 100 -9.94 -24.29 7.13
C ASN A 100 -9.09 -24.54 5.90
N ALA A 101 -8.97 -23.52 5.05
CA ALA A 101 -7.97 -23.47 4.00
C ALA A 101 -6.54 -23.39 4.60
N SER A 102 -5.52 -23.58 3.77
CA SER A 102 -4.12 -23.43 4.19
C SER A 102 -3.86 -22.01 4.70
N THR A 103 -3.04 -21.89 5.75
CA THR A 103 -2.48 -20.63 6.26
C THR A 103 -0.99 -20.52 5.95
N GLY A 104 -0.49 -21.31 4.99
CA GLY A 104 0.90 -21.23 4.51
C GLY A 104 1.15 -19.95 3.74
N SER A 105 2.39 -19.48 3.76
CA SER A 105 2.84 -18.26 3.06
C SER A 105 1.97 -17.02 3.33
N PRO A 106 1.77 -16.59 4.60
CA PRO A 106 1.07 -15.34 4.92
C PRO A 106 1.93 -14.13 4.50
N SER A 107 1.96 -13.87 3.19
CA SER A 107 2.89 -12.91 2.55
C SER A 107 2.45 -11.46 2.69
N THR A 108 1.19 -11.23 2.99
CA THR A 108 0.59 -9.90 3.16
C THR A 108 -0.32 -9.86 4.40
N LEU A 109 -0.26 -8.76 5.14
CA LEU A 109 -0.96 -8.60 6.41
C LEU A 109 -1.73 -7.28 6.46
N ALA A 110 -2.92 -7.30 7.07
CA ALA A 110 -3.71 -6.11 7.37
C ALA A 110 -4.29 -6.18 8.78
N LEU A 111 -4.49 -5.04 9.42
CA LEU A 111 -5.17 -4.93 10.71
C LEU A 111 -6.56 -4.30 10.55
N ASP A 112 -7.50 -4.70 11.39
CA ASP A 112 -8.72 -3.90 11.53
C ASP A 112 -8.37 -2.53 12.17
N PRO A 113 -9.19 -1.48 11.96
CA PRO A 113 -8.93 -0.15 12.53
C PRO A 113 -8.83 -0.11 14.05
N GLY A 114 -9.38 -1.11 14.74
CA GLY A 114 -9.33 -1.23 16.20
C GLY A 114 -8.08 -1.95 16.71
N GLY A 115 -7.33 -2.63 15.85
CA GLY A 115 -6.18 -3.46 16.22
C GLY A 115 -6.57 -4.68 17.06
N ASN A 116 -7.78 -5.22 16.85
CA ASN A 116 -8.27 -6.40 17.53
C ASN A 116 -8.13 -7.67 16.67
N TYR A 117 -8.03 -7.48 15.36
CA TYR A 117 -7.97 -8.57 14.39
C TYR A 117 -6.84 -8.31 13.38
N LEU A 118 -6.18 -9.41 13.01
CA LEU A 118 -5.19 -9.44 11.94
C LEU A 118 -5.72 -10.34 10.82
N TYR A 119 -5.55 -9.88 9.60
CA TYR A 119 -5.89 -10.62 8.39
C TYR A 119 -4.64 -10.87 7.58
N ALA A 120 -4.56 -12.06 6.96
CA ALA A 120 -3.45 -12.42 6.11
C ALA A 120 -3.94 -12.94 4.75
N GLY A 121 -3.25 -12.54 3.68
CA GLY A 121 -3.29 -13.21 2.40
C GLY A 121 -2.23 -14.31 2.37
N ASN A 122 -2.67 -15.52 2.12
CA ASN A 122 -1.81 -16.70 2.07
C ASN A 122 -1.51 -17.00 0.59
N GLU A 123 -0.37 -16.50 0.12
CA GLU A 123 0.02 -16.50 -1.29
C GLU A 123 0.56 -17.90 -1.69
N ILE A 124 -0.36 -18.79 -2.02
CA ILE A 124 -0.10 -20.15 -2.48
C ILE A 124 -0.56 -20.27 -3.92
N PHE A 125 0.33 -20.65 -4.82
CA PHE A 125 0.04 -20.67 -6.26
C PHE A 125 -0.71 -21.95 -6.71
N SER A 126 -0.60 -23.03 -5.98
CA SER A 126 -1.27 -24.29 -6.34
C SER A 126 -1.65 -25.09 -5.08
N PRO A 127 -2.90 -25.59 -4.95
CA PRO A 127 -3.99 -25.45 -5.92
C PRO A 127 -4.59 -24.05 -5.97
N HIS A 128 -4.64 -23.26 -4.86
CA HIS A 128 -5.09 -21.87 -4.73
C HIS A 128 -4.69 -21.36 -3.35
N GLY A 129 -4.56 -20.03 -3.21
CA GLY A 129 -4.32 -19.35 -1.95
C GLY A 129 -5.57 -19.27 -1.07
N SER A 130 -5.46 -18.49 -0.04
CA SER A 130 -6.54 -18.29 0.93
C SER A 130 -6.40 -16.94 1.61
N VAL A 131 -7.46 -16.51 2.28
CA VAL A 131 -7.43 -15.41 3.24
C VAL A 131 -7.72 -15.95 4.63
N SER A 132 -7.02 -15.47 5.65
CA SER A 132 -7.19 -15.90 7.03
C SER A 132 -7.40 -14.75 8.00
N ALA A 133 -8.19 -14.99 9.04
CA ALA A 133 -8.51 -14.05 10.10
C ALA A 133 -8.02 -14.56 11.45
N TYR A 134 -7.42 -13.66 12.24
CA TYR A 134 -6.91 -13.97 13.57
C TYR A 134 -7.43 -12.93 14.57
N TRP A 135 -7.83 -13.39 15.75
CA TRP A 135 -8.02 -12.53 16.91
C TRP A 135 -6.66 -12.22 17.56
N ILE A 136 -6.46 -10.97 17.95
CA ILE A 136 -5.25 -10.51 18.58
C ILE A 136 -5.45 -10.42 20.12
N ASN A 137 -4.67 -11.17 20.87
CA ASN A 137 -4.56 -10.92 22.29
C ASN A 137 -3.65 -9.71 22.52
N ARG A 138 -4.26 -8.55 22.76
CA ARG A 138 -3.52 -7.27 22.90
C ARG A 138 -2.58 -7.22 24.10
N MET A 139 -2.75 -8.10 25.09
CA MET A 139 -1.85 -8.18 26.27
C MET A 139 -0.56 -8.96 25.96
N THR A 140 -0.60 -9.86 24.99
CA THR A 140 0.52 -10.77 24.70
C THR A 140 1.01 -10.67 23.25
N GLY A 141 0.29 -10.01 22.36
CA GLY A 141 0.55 -10.01 20.92
C GLY A 141 0.30 -11.39 20.25
N GLY A 142 -0.30 -12.33 20.98
CA GLY A 142 -0.60 -13.67 20.47
C GLY A 142 -1.77 -13.62 19.47
N LEU A 143 -1.73 -14.53 18.49
CA LEU A 143 -2.77 -14.68 17.46
C LEU A 143 -3.55 -15.98 17.68
N THR A 144 -4.87 -15.92 17.54
CA THR A 144 -5.75 -17.09 17.52
C THR A 144 -6.49 -17.11 16.18
N LEU A 145 -6.30 -18.17 15.38
CA LEU A 145 -6.99 -18.35 14.11
C LEU A 145 -8.50 -18.42 14.35
N LEU A 146 -9.25 -17.55 13.68
CA LEU A 146 -10.71 -17.57 13.66
C LEU A 146 -11.22 -18.46 12.53
N ASN A 147 -10.75 -18.20 11.32
CA ASN A 147 -10.99 -19.06 10.16
C ASN A 147 -10.00 -18.73 9.02
N ALA A 148 -9.93 -19.64 8.04
CA ALA A 148 -9.28 -19.42 6.77
C ALA A 148 -10.21 -19.89 5.64
N ILE A 149 -10.39 -19.03 4.62
CA ILE A 149 -11.31 -19.24 3.50
C ILE A 149 -10.48 -19.35 2.22
N PRO A 150 -10.79 -20.32 1.30
CA PRO A 150 -10.15 -20.34 -0.01
C PRO A 150 -10.38 -19.05 -0.78
N ALA A 151 -9.35 -18.58 -1.45
CA ALA A 151 -9.41 -17.54 -2.46
C ALA A 151 -9.47 -18.17 -3.86
N LEU A 152 -9.84 -17.39 -4.87
CA LEU A 152 -9.90 -17.87 -6.25
C LEU A 152 -8.51 -17.94 -6.92
N GLY A 153 -7.53 -17.29 -6.33
CA GLY A 153 -6.15 -17.27 -6.80
C GLY A 153 -5.13 -17.23 -5.67
N ALA A 154 -4.01 -16.52 -5.87
CA ALA A 154 -2.95 -16.33 -4.90
C ALA A 154 -2.92 -14.87 -4.41
N PRO A 155 -3.44 -14.58 -3.19
CA PRO A 155 -3.50 -13.21 -2.67
C PRO A 155 -2.10 -12.62 -2.45
N ALA A 156 -1.70 -11.65 -3.30
CA ALA A 156 -0.47 -10.88 -3.16
C ALA A 156 -0.63 -9.69 -2.22
N HIS A 157 -1.87 -9.24 -2.01
CA HIS A 157 -2.19 -8.15 -1.10
C HIS A 157 -3.55 -8.35 -0.44
N VAL A 158 -3.67 -7.92 0.81
CA VAL A 158 -4.95 -7.75 1.50
C VAL A 158 -5.03 -6.37 2.14
N GLY A 159 -6.20 -5.73 2.01
CA GLY A 159 -6.54 -4.45 2.62
C GLY A 159 -7.85 -4.54 3.42
N VAL A 160 -8.01 -3.71 4.43
CA VAL A 160 -9.25 -3.64 5.23
C VAL A 160 -9.90 -2.27 5.04
N GLY A 161 -11.20 -2.27 4.75
CA GLY A 161 -11.96 -1.03 4.63
C GLY A 161 -13.43 -1.21 4.88
N GLY A 162 -14.13 -0.09 5.03
CA GLY A 162 -15.56 -0.05 5.35
C GLY A 162 -15.90 0.98 6.43
N THR A 163 -17.04 0.79 7.06
CA THR A 163 -17.56 1.68 8.11
C THR A 163 -18.04 0.85 9.30
N SER A 164 -18.50 1.50 10.36
CA SER A 164 -19.12 0.82 11.50
C SER A 164 -20.38 -0.01 11.12
N ALA A 165 -20.98 0.24 9.94
CA ALA A 165 -22.10 -0.53 9.43
C ALA A 165 -21.68 -1.85 8.75
N GLY A 166 -20.40 -2.02 8.42
CA GLY A 166 -19.83 -3.23 7.84
C GLY A 166 -18.41 -3.00 7.34
N MET A 167 -17.57 -3.99 7.52
CA MET A 167 -16.17 -4.00 7.12
C MET A 167 -15.92 -5.13 6.12
N TYR A 168 -14.94 -4.94 5.26
CA TYR A 168 -14.53 -5.92 4.27
C TYR A 168 -13.02 -6.09 4.28
N LEU A 169 -12.59 -7.32 4.02
CA LEU A 169 -11.24 -7.63 3.58
C LEU A 169 -11.25 -7.64 2.04
N PHE A 170 -10.41 -6.82 1.44
CA PHE A 170 -10.16 -6.80 0.01
C PHE A 170 -8.92 -7.62 -0.29
N ALA A 171 -8.94 -8.42 -1.36
CA ALA A 171 -7.82 -9.22 -1.80
C ALA A 171 -7.54 -8.97 -3.29
N ALA A 172 -6.26 -8.79 -3.62
CA ALA A 172 -5.76 -8.78 -4.98
C ALA A 172 -4.94 -10.05 -5.19
N GLU A 173 -5.29 -10.84 -6.20
CA GLU A 173 -4.80 -12.19 -6.41
C GLU A 173 -3.96 -12.26 -7.67
N TYR A 174 -2.64 -12.24 -7.47
CA TYR A 174 -1.64 -12.18 -8.53
C TYR A 174 -1.75 -13.35 -9.52
N VAL A 175 -1.82 -14.58 -9.02
CA VAL A 175 -2.13 -15.76 -9.83
C VAL A 175 -3.61 -16.00 -9.79
N GLY A 176 -4.24 -16.15 -10.95
CA GLY A 176 -5.68 -16.32 -11.10
C GLY A 176 -6.39 -15.05 -11.61
N ALA A 177 -5.76 -13.87 -11.47
CA ALA A 177 -6.26 -12.59 -11.97
C ALA A 177 -7.59 -12.15 -11.32
N TRP A 178 -7.73 -12.28 -9.99
CA TRP A 178 -8.95 -11.92 -9.30
C TRP A 178 -8.77 -10.73 -8.35
N PHE A 179 -9.84 -9.94 -8.25
CA PHE A 179 -10.13 -9.04 -7.15
C PHE A 179 -11.32 -9.58 -6.37
N GLU A 180 -11.16 -9.76 -5.05
CA GLU A 180 -12.21 -10.28 -4.19
C GLU A 180 -12.47 -9.36 -2.99
N ALA A 181 -13.71 -9.38 -2.47
CA ALA A 181 -14.05 -8.76 -1.20
C ALA A 181 -14.81 -9.75 -0.30
N PHE A 182 -14.32 -9.91 0.92
CA PHE A 182 -14.87 -10.81 1.94
C PHE A 182 -15.45 -9.96 3.09
N PRO A 183 -16.69 -10.18 3.51
CA PRO A 183 -17.23 -9.46 4.66
C PRO A 183 -16.52 -9.89 5.94
N ILE A 184 -16.17 -8.92 6.77
CA ILE A 184 -15.67 -9.14 8.13
C ILE A 184 -16.87 -9.20 9.05
N LEU A 185 -17.05 -10.34 9.69
CA LEU A 185 -18.20 -10.59 10.59
C LEU A 185 -17.95 -9.94 11.97
N ALA A 186 -19.01 -9.83 12.77
CA ALA A 186 -18.96 -9.15 14.08
C ALA A 186 -17.92 -9.74 15.05
N ASN A 187 -17.57 -11.00 14.91
CA ASN A 187 -16.54 -11.68 15.71
C ASN A 187 -15.14 -11.60 15.08
N GLY A 188 -14.98 -10.85 13.99
CA GLY A 188 -13.72 -10.69 13.27
C GLY A 188 -13.39 -11.79 12.25
N SER A 189 -14.17 -12.88 12.19
CA SER A 189 -13.98 -13.90 11.15
C SER A 189 -14.45 -13.40 9.78
N LEU A 190 -14.01 -14.09 8.72
CA LEU A 190 -14.38 -13.78 7.34
C LEU A 190 -15.60 -14.58 6.89
N GLY A 191 -16.55 -13.93 6.23
CA GLY A 191 -17.61 -14.58 5.47
C GLY A 191 -17.18 -14.93 4.04
N PRO A 192 -17.99 -15.70 3.29
CA PRO A 192 -17.74 -15.97 1.86
C PRO A 192 -17.62 -14.67 1.06
N ALA A 193 -16.83 -14.70 -0.04
CA ALA A 193 -16.69 -13.54 -0.91
C ALA A 193 -18.03 -13.03 -1.41
N VAL A 194 -18.24 -11.72 -1.34
CA VAL A 194 -19.45 -11.01 -1.78
C VAL A 194 -19.23 -10.14 -3.00
N PHE A 195 -17.97 -10.04 -3.43
CA PHE A 195 -17.56 -9.44 -4.68
C PHE A 195 -16.40 -10.24 -5.25
N GLN A 196 -16.46 -10.50 -6.55
CA GLN A 196 -15.45 -11.22 -7.30
C GLN A 196 -15.41 -10.64 -8.71
N GLN A 197 -14.25 -10.15 -9.11
CA GLN A 197 -14.02 -9.66 -10.45
C GLN A 197 -12.75 -10.30 -11.00
N LYS A 198 -12.89 -11.10 -12.06
CA LYS A 198 -11.74 -11.58 -12.81
C LYS A 198 -11.30 -10.49 -13.79
N ASP A 199 -10.02 -10.15 -13.77
CA ASP A 199 -9.44 -9.40 -14.86
C ASP A 199 -9.03 -10.38 -15.96
N ALA A 200 -9.97 -10.68 -16.85
CA ALA A 200 -9.76 -11.61 -17.95
C ALA A 200 -8.81 -11.06 -19.04
N GLY A 201 -8.23 -9.88 -18.76
CA GLY A 201 -7.32 -9.22 -19.68
C GLY A 201 -8.01 -8.80 -20.98
N ASN A 202 -7.76 -7.60 -21.40
CA ASN A 202 -7.91 -7.30 -22.82
C ASN A 202 -6.59 -7.70 -23.43
N VAL A 203 -6.56 -8.87 -24.07
CA VAL A 203 -5.35 -9.49 -24.60
C VAL A 203 -4.77 -8.57 -25.70
N ASP A 204 -4.15 -7.49 -25.30
CA ASP A 204 -3.21 -6.81 -26.17
C ASP A 204 -1.88 -7.57 -26.09
N THR A 205 -1.81 -8.66 -26.85
CA THR A 205 -0.59 -9.46 -26.99
C THR A 205 0.61 -8.64 -27.51
N SER A 206 0.42 -7.35 -27.81
CA SER A 206 1.51 -6.45 -28.17
C SER A 206 2.44 -6.13 -27.01
N PHE A 207 2.04 -6.42 -25.76
CA PHE A 207 2.84 -6.16 -24.56
C PHE A 207 3.77 -7.30 -24.15
N THR A 208 3.58 -8.51 -24.70
CA THR A 208 4.29 -9.73 -24.27
C THR A 208 5.80 -9.73 -24.49
N THR A 209 6.37 -8.72 -25.15
CA THR A 209 7.81 -8.67 -25.46
C THR A 209 8.42 -7.27 -25.40
N LYS A 210 7.68 -6.25 -24.94
CA LYS A 210 8.22 -4.88 -24.88
C LYS A 210 8.82 -4.60 -23.52
N PRO A 211 10.08 -4.10 -23.48
CA PRO A 211 10.58 -3.47 -22.26
C PRO A 211 9.64 -2.33 -21.88
N ALA A 212 9.43 -2.10 -20.58
CA ALA A 212 8.67 -0.95 -20.09
C ALA A 212 9.18 0.33 -20.74
N THR A 213 8.28 1.15 -21.27
CA THR A 213 8.67 2.37 -22.01
C THR A 213 9.35 3.40 -21.12
N SER A 214 9.13 3.33 -19.82
CA SER A 214 9.71 4.17 -18.78
C SER A 214 10.96 3.58 -18.14
N ALA A 215 11.33 2.32 -18.48
CA ALA A 215 12.55 1.70 -17.96
C ALA A 215 13.80 2.46 -18.44
N PRO A 216 14.81 2.67 -17.57
CA PRO A 216 16.06 3.28 -17.97
C PRO A 216 16.73 2.50 -19.13
N LEU A 217 17.37 3.22 -20.04
CA LEU A 217 18.15 2.62 -21.13
C LEU A 217 19.14 1.57 -20.56
N GLY A 218 19.00 0.32 -21.06
CA GLY A 218 19.83 -0.80 -20.62
C GLY A 218 19.28 -1.60 -19.43
N SER A 219 18.15 -1.20 -18.83
CA SER A 219 17.39 -2.07 -17.96
C SER A 219 16.51 -2.99 -18.82
N PHE A 220 16.52 -4.28 -18.48
CA PHE A 220 15.62 -5.24 -19.09
C PHE A 220 14.53 -5.54 -18.05
N ALA A 221 13.35 -5.04 -18.26
CA ALA A 221 12.18 -5.66 -17.69
C ALA A 221 11.97 -6.98 -18.43
N ILE A 222 12.36 -8.07 -17.85
CA ILE A 222 11.81 -9.36 -18.23
C ILE A 222 10.46 -9.36 -17.55
N SER A 223 9.41 -9.05 -18.29
CA SER A 223 8.05 -9.10 -17.78
C SER A 223 7.84 -10.49 -17.19
N ALA A 224 7.74 -10.58 -15.87
CA ALA A 224 7.23 -11.77 -15.21
C ALA A 224 5.74 -11.95 -15.52
N HIS A 225 5.16 -10.99 -16.21
CA HIS A 225 3.75 -10.87 -16.54
C HIS A 225 3.47 -11.24 -18.01
N GLU A 226 4.32 -12.11 -18.58
CA GLU A 226 4.09 -12.64 -19.93
C GLU A 226 2.86 -13.55 -19.92
N GLY A 227 1.75 -13.05 -20.43
CA GLY A 227 0.53 -13.80 -20.60
C GLY A 227 -0.69 -12.92 -20.82
N PRO A 228 -1.80 -13.50 -21.29
CA PRO A 228 -3.04 -12.78 -21.49
C PRO A 228 -3.78 -12.46 -20.19
N ASP A 229 -3.31 -12.97 -19.05
CA ASP A 229 -4.00 -12.87 -17.78
C ASP A 229 -3.57 -11.60 -17.02
N GLY A 230 -4.48 -11.03 -16.23
CA GLY A 230 -4.19 -10.00 -15.27
C GLY A 230 -3.32 -10.52 -14.12
N HIS A 231 -2.63 -9.59 -13.45
CA HIS A 231 -1.86 -9.84 -12.25
C HIS A 231 -2.19 -8.80 -11.18
N PRO A 232 -3.42 -8.82 -10.61
CA PRO A 232 -3.81 -7.95 -9.51
C PRO A 232 -2.80 -8.00 -8.36
N HIS A 233 -2.33 -6.82 -7.92
CA HIS A 233 -1.24 -6.80 -6.94
C HIS A 233 -1.56 -6.07 -5.64
N GLN A 234 -2.45 -5.07 -5.67
CA GLN A 234 -2.98 -4.42 -4.46
C GLN A 234 -4.47 -4.11 -4.62
N MET A 235 -5.22 -4.23 -3.53
CA MET A 235 -6.60 -3.76 -3.43
C MET A 235 -6.82 -3.17 -2.03
N GLU A 236 -7.21 -1.89 -1.96
CA GLU A 236 -7.34 -1.16 -0.70
C GLU A 236 -8.38 -0.03 -0.81
N ALA A 237 -9.04 0.28 0.32
CA ALA A 237 -9.95 1.41 0.39
C ALA A 237 -9.21 2.74 0.43
N ASP A 238 -9.79 3.79 -0.18
CA ASP A 238 -9.33 5.16 -0.03
C ASP A 238 -9.48 5.63 1.45
N PRO A 239 -8.78 6.70 1.88
CA PRO A 239 -8.85 7.18 3.25
C PRO A 239 -10.26 7.54 3.74
N SER A 240 -11.19 7.84 2.84
CA SER A 240 -12.59 8.14 3.17
C SER A 240 -13.48 6.90 3.28
N ASN A 241 -12.98 5.72 2.90
CA ASN A 241 -13.76 4.47 2.77
C ASN A 241 -14.98 4.60 1.85
N GLN A 242 -14.92 5.47 0.84
CA GLN A 242 -15.97 5.59 -0.18
C GLN A 242 -15.60 4.88 -1.48
N TRP A 243 -14.33 4.66 -1.70
CA TRP A 243 -13.79 4.05 -2.90
C TRP A 243 -12.82 2.93 -2.54
N VAL A 244 -12.70 1.97 -3.43
CA VAL A 244 -11.67 0.94 -3.39
C VAL A 244 -10.84 1.06 -4.66
N VAL A 245 -9.53 1.05 -4.52
CA VAL A 245 -8.59 1.12 -5.63
C VAL A 245 -7.88 -0.23 -5.74
N GLY A 246 -7.67 -0.70 -6.95
CA GLY A 246 -6.92 -1.93 -7.23
C GLY A 246 -5.93 -1.75 -8.36
N THR A 247 -4.72 -2.24 -8.21
CA THR A 247 -3.69 -2.26 -9.26
C THR A 247 -3.62 -3.62 -9.92
N ASP A 248 -3.46 -3.64 -11.23
CA ASP A 248 -3.19 -4.85 -12.00
C ASP A 248 -1.91 -4.65 -12.81
N ALA A 249 -0.85 -5.35 -12.39
CA ALA A 249 0.46 -5.24 -13.00
C ALA A 249 0.50 -5.86 -14.41
N GLY A 250 -0.27 -6.91 -14.65
CA GLY A 250 -0.31 -7.58 -15.96
C GLY A 250 -1.09 -6.81 -17.01
N GLN A 251 -2.02 -5.93 -16.61
CA GLN A 251 -2.87 -5.17 -17.52
C GLN A 251 -2.51 -3.68 -17.61
N ASP A 252 -1.46 -3.23 -16.91
CA ASP A 252 -1.08 -1.82 -16.83
C ASP A 252 -2.25 -0.92 -16.39
N ARG A 253 -3.05 -1.38 -15.40
CA ARG A 253 -4.29 -0.71 -14.99
C ARG A 253 -4.36 -0.45 -13.51
N ILE A 254 -5.02 0.66 -13.17
CA ILE A 254 -5.47 0.97 -11.82
C ILE A 254 -6.99 1.11 -11.86
N TYR A 255 -7.68 0.16 -11.22
CA TYR A 255 -9.13 0.09 -11.12
C TYR A 255 -9.66 0.91 -9.96
N VAL A 256 -10.90 1.41 -10.09
CA VAL A 256 -11.60 2.13 -9.03
C VAL A 256 -13.04 1.67 -8.95
N TRP A 257 -13.48 1.30 -7.75
CA TRP A 257 -14.85 0.91 -7.43
C TRP A 257 -15.42 1.82 -6.36
N LYS A 258 -16.71 2.14 -6.50
CA LYS A 258 -17.49 2.76 -5.43
C LYS A 258 -17.78 1.71 -4.36
N LEU A 259 -17.45 2.01 -3.10
CA LEU A 259 -17.80 1.17 -1.96
C LEU A 259 -19.17 1.59 -1.42
N THR A 260 -20.09 0.65 -1.37
CA THR A 260 -21.42 0.79 -0.74
C THR A 260 -21.55 -0.30 0.32
N VAL A 261 -21.32 0.07 1.58
CA VAL A 261 -21.39 -0.87 2.70
C VAL A 261 -22.80 -1.46 2.81
N GLY A 262 -22.89 -2.80 2.87
CA GLY A 262 -24.19 -3.52 2.85
C GLY A 262 -24.82 -3.64 1.48
N GLY A 263 -24.19 -3.11 0.43
CA GLY A 263 -24.62 -3.29 -0.97
C GLY A 263 -24.46 -4.74 -1.44
N THR A 264 -25.20 -5.11 -2.47
CA THR A 264 -25.13 -6.43 -3.12
C THR A 264 -25.03 -6.25 -4.63
N PRO A 265 -23.81 -6.23 -5.20
CA PRO A 265 -22.48 -6.32 -4.54
C PRO A 265 -22.11 -5.03 -3.79
N PRO A 266 -21.14 -5.08 -2.86
CA PRO A 266 -20.67 -3.90 -2.13
C PRO A 266 -19.79 -2.99 -2.99
N LEU A 267 -19.20 -3.50 -4.06
CA LEU A 267 -18.33 -2.76 -4.99
C LEU A 267 -19.01 -2.65 -6.35
N THR A 268 -19.07 -1.43 -6.87
CA THR A 268 -19.55 -1.14 -8.23
C THR A 268 -18.51 -0.28 -8.95
N PRO A 269 -18.27 -0.50 -10.27
CA PRO A 269 -17.29 0.31 -11.00
C PRO A 269 -17.57 1.81 -10.86
N ALA A 270 -16.53 2.62 -10.73
CA ALA A 270 -16.62 4.07 -10.80
C ALA A 270 -17.06 4.51 -12.22
N ALA A 271 -17.44 5.78 -12.37
CA ALA A 271 -17.80 6.33 -13.70
C ALA A 271 -16.63 6.23 -14.69
N ILE A 272 -15.39 6.34 -14.20
CA ILE A 272 -14.17 5.97 -14.90
C ILE A 272 -13.63 4.73 -14.17
N PRO A 273 -13.90 3.50 -14.67
CA PRO A 273 -13.65 2.28 -13.91
C PRO A 273 -12.17 1.92 -13.75
N PHE A 274 -11.31 2.46 -14.60
CA PHE A 274 -9.86 2.30 -14.52
C PHE A 274 -9.13 3.42 -15.26
N VAL A 275 -7.86 3.59 -14.94
CA VAL A 275 -6.88 4.37 -15.70
C VAL A 275 -5.72 3.46 -16.09
N ASN A 276 -5.08 3.77 -17.22
CA ASN A 276 -3.89 3.04 -17.68
C ASN A 276 -2.62 3.72 -17.18
N THR A 277 -1.62 2.91 -16.85
CA THR A 277 -0.21 3.33 -16.79
C THR A 277 0.44 3.16 -18.17
N PRO A 278 1.67 3.68 -18.39
CA PRO A 278 2.39 3.39 -19.61
C PRO A 278 2.55 1.89 -19.85
N PRO A 279 2.46 1.43 -21.11
CA PRO A 279 2.52 0.02 -21.47
C PRO A 279 3.79 -0.66 -20.95
N GLY A 280 3.63 -1.79 -20.25
CA GLY A 280 4.72 -2.57 -19.67
C GLY A 280 5.27 -2.00 -18.36
N ASP A 281 4.64 -0.99 -17.78
CA ASP A 281 5.07 -0.41 -16.50
C ASP A 281 4.71 -1.31 -15.30
N GLY A 282 3.54 -1.96 -15.32
CA GLY A 282 3.09 -2.86 -14.27
C GLY A 282 2.83 -2.19 -12.93
N PRO A 283 1.68 -1.48 -12.74
CA PRO A 283 1.36 -0.86 -11.47
C PRO A 283 1.20 -1.92 -10.39
N ARG A 284 2.10 -1.87 -9.37
CA ARG A 284 2.20 -2.90 -8.35
C ARG A 284 1.50 -2.49 -7.05
N HIS A 285 2.10 -1.54 -6.34
CA HIS A 285 1.56 -1.00 -5.09
C HIS A 285 1.32 0.50 -5.20
N PHE A 286 0.45 1.00 -4.33
CA PHE A 286 0.17 2.43 -4.20
C PHE A 286 0.02 2.83 -2.73
N ALA A 287 0.18 4.12 -2.46
CA ALA A 287 -0.06 4.70 -1.15
C ALA A 287 -0.82 6.02 -1.31
N PHE A 288 -1.90 6.18 -0.53
CA PHE A 288 -2.57 7.47 -0.41
C PHE A 288 -1.76 8.41 0.50
N HIS A 289 -1.73 9.66 0.10
CA HIS A 289 -1.26 10.73 0.96
C HIS A 289 -2.30 11.01 2.07
N PRO A 290 -1.90 11.42 3.29
CA PRO A 290 -2.84 11.72 4.37
C PRO A 290 -3.90 12.80 4.06
N ASN A 291 -3.69 13.63 3.04
CA ASN A 291 -4.69 14.63 2.61
C ASN A 291 -5.91 14.01 1.90
N GLY A 292 -5.85 12.73 1.51
CA GLY A 292 -6.94 12.02 0.86
C GLY A 292 -7.23 12.42 -0.59
N VAL A 293 -6.40 13.26 -1.21
CA VAL A 293 -6.56 13.72 -2.61
C VAL A 293 -5.33 13.45 -3.48
N TRP A 294 -4.27 12.88 -2.92
CA TRP A 294 -3.09 12.44 -3.65
C TRP A 294 -2.85 10.96 -3.43
N MET A 295 -2.42 10.28 -4.47
CA MET A 295 -2.02 8.88 -4.44
C MET A 295 -0.73 8.73 -5.24
N TYR A 296 0.14 7.84 -4.80
CA TYR A 296 1.38 7.51 -5.50
C TYR A 296 1.40 6.01 -5.77
N SER A 297 1.60 5.61 -7.01
CA SER A 297 1.77 4.20 -7.39
C SER A 297 3.19 3.94 -7.83
N ILE A 298 3.70 2.74 -7.52
CA ILE A 298 5.02 2.28 -7.96
C ILE A 298 4.85 1.20 -9.03
N GLN A 299 5.64 1.31 -10.11
CA GLN A 299 5.52 0.48 -11.30
C GLN A 299 6.60 -0.60 -11.29
N GLU A 300 6.20 -1.88 -11.24
CA GLU A 300 7.12 -3.01 -11.02
C GLU A 300 8.22 -3.09 -12.08
N GLU A 301 7.84 -3.12 -13.35
CA GLU A 301 8.76 -3.20 -14.48
C GLU A 301 9.22 -1.82 -14.96
N GLY A 302 8.36 -0.81 -14.88
CA GLY A 302 8.67 0.56 -15.28
C GLY A 302 9.69 1.23 -14.39
N ASN A 303 9.87 0.73 -13.17
CA ASN A 303 10.81 1.30 -12.19
C ASN A 303 10.59 2.80 -11.97
N THR A 304 9.32 3.17 -11.90
CA THR A 304 8.89 4.56 -11.72
C THR A 304 7.88 4.68 -10.59
N ILE A 305 7.69 5.91 -10.14
CA ILE A 305 6.58 6.30 -9.26
C ILE A 305 5.73 7.30 -10.04
N ILE A 306 4.42 7.06 -10.07
CA ILE A 306 3.44 7.98 -10.67
C ILE A 306 2.67 8.67 -9.55
N PHE A 307 2.61 10.00 -9.64
CA PHE A 307 1.73 10.83 -8.81
C PHE A 307 0.37 11.00 -9.49
N TRP A 308 -0.67 10.65 -8.76
CA TRP A 308 -2.06 10.77 -9.17
C TRP A 308 -2.80 11.80 -8.31
N GLN A 309 -3.49 12.73 -8.94
CA GLN A 309 -4.55 13.46 -8.26
C GLN A 309 -5.79 12.58 -8.18
N PHE A 310 -6.25 12.34 -6.96
CA PHE A 310 -7.46 11.57 -6.67
C PHE A 310 -8.61 12.51 -6.32
N ASN A 311 -9.75 12.32 -6.96
CA ASN A 311 -10.95 13.09 -6.65
C ASN A 311 -11.89 12.25 -5.76
N PRO A 312 -11.99 12.52 -4.43
CA PRO A 312 -12.81 11.72 -3.52
C PRO A 312 -14.32 11.82 -3.78
N ALA A 313 -14.78 12.82 -4.55
CA ALA A 313 -16.18 12.93 -4.91
C ALA A 313 -16.59 11.98 -6.04
N THR A 314 -15.67 11.64 -6.94
CA THR A 314 -15.95 10.85 -8.16
C THR A 314 -15.16 9.54 -8.24
N GLY A 315 -14.10 9.38 -7.41
CA GLY A 315 -13.15 8.28 -7.48
C GLY A 315 -12.17 8.38 -8.66
N SER A 316 -12.17 9.48 -9.43
CA SER A 316 -11.30 9.59 -10.60
C SER A 316 -9.84 9.85 -10.23
N LEU A 317 -8.94 9.28 -11.03
CA LEU A 317 -7.49 9.44 -10.94
C LEU A 317 -6.99 10.22 -12.16
N THR A 318 -6.10 11.19 -11.94
CA THR A 318 -5.44 11.94 -13.02
C THR A 318 -3.94 11.86 -12.83
N ASN A 319 -3.21 11.32 -13.82
CA ASN A 319 -1.74 11.28 -13.81
C ASN A 319 -1.20 12.72 -13.89
N THR A 320 -0.32 13.07 -12.98
CA THR A 320 0.24 14.42 -12.86
C THR A 320 1.75 14.42 -13.08
N GLN A 321 2.46 13.40 -12.59
CA GLN A 321 3.91 13.30 -12.70
C GLN A 321 4.33 11.82 -12.72
N GLN A 322 5.39 11.51 -13.46
CA GLN A 322 6.09 10.23 -13.39
C GLN A 322 7.59 10.48 -13.20
N VAL A 323 8.19 9.80 -12.22
CA VAL A 323 9.61 9.92 -11.87
C VAL A 323 10.26 8.55 -11.76
N SER A 324 11.55 8.44 -12.10
CA SER A 324 12.30 7.19 -11.92
C SER A 324 12.53 6.91 -10.44
N SER A 325 12.35 5.66 -10.01
CA SER A 325 12.70 5.19 -8.68
C SER A 325 14.18 4.83 -8.54
N LEU A 326 14.92 4.79 -9.65
CA LEU A 326 16.31 4.35 -9.71
C LEU A 326 17.30 5.49 -9.49
N PRO A 327 18.51 5.18 -9.00
CA PRO A 327 19.58 6.16 -8.93
C PRO A 327 19.92 6.71 -10.32
N PRO A 328 20.34 7.98 -10.44
CA PRO A 328 20.75 8.55 -11.70
C PRO A 328 21.88 7.71 -12.33
N GLY A 329 21.71 7.37 -13.62
CA GLY A 329 22.69 6.59 -14.39
C GLY A 329 22.73 5.09 -14.05
N PHE A 330 21.78 4.58 -13.28
CA PHE A 330 21.68 3.14 -13.03
C PHE A 330 21.44 2.38 -14.34
N VAL A 331 22.16 1.27 -14.51
CA VAL A 331 21.98 0.32 -15.62
C VAL A 331 21.89 -1.08 -15.04
N GLY A 332 20.84 -1.82 -15.38
CA GLY A 332 20.63 -3.17 -14.89
C GLY A 332 19.13 -3.54 -14.84
N THR A 333 18.85 -4.79 -14.51
CA THR A 333 17.47 -5.26 -14.29
C THR A 333 17.03 -4.91 -12.87
N VAL A 334 15.87 -4.31 -12.74
CA VAL A 334 15.25 -3.97 -11.45
C VAL A 334 13.75 -4.22 -11.52
N PHE A 335 13.18 -4.65 -10.40
CA PHE A 335 11.74 -4.70 -10.18
C PHE A 335 11.42 -3.92 -8.91
N THR A 336 10.54 -2.94 -8.99
CA THR A 336 10.08 -2.28 -7.76
C THR A 336 9.16 -3.19 -6.94
N SER A 337 8.97 -2.90 -5.65
CA SER A 337 8.09 -3.71 -4.81
C SER A 337 7.11 -2.89 -3.99
N GLU A 338 7.56 -2.13 -3.02
CA GLU A 338 6.72 -1.45 -2.03
C GLU A 338 6.83 0.05 -2.17
N ILE A 339 5.75 0.76 -1.81
CA ILE A 339 5.72 2.21 -1.71
C ILE A 339 5.02 2.64 -0.41
N ARG A 340 5.59 3.61 0.28
CA ARG A 340 5.02 4.19 1.50
C ARG A 340 5.09 5.71 1.47
N VAL A 341 4.04 6.36 1.98
CA VAL A 341 4.03 7.79 2.30
C VAL A 341 4.26 7.95 3.80
N SER A 342 5.11 8.88 4.21
CA SER A 342 5.30 9.18 5.63
C SER A 342 3.98 9.71 6.25
N ALA A 343 3.76 9.41 7.53
CA ALA A 343 2.51 9.79 8.20
C ALA A 343 2.25 11.30 8.23
N ASP A 344 3.30 12.11 8.17
CA ASP A 344 3.24 13.57 8.09
C ASP A 344 3.05 14.09 6.65
N GLY A 345 2.99 13.19 5.66
CA GLY A 345 2.75 13.52 4.26
C GLY A 345 3.92 14.21 3.55
N ARG A 346 5.14 14.18 4.10
CA ARG A 346 6.26 14.92 3.51
C ARG A 346 7.15 14.10 2.59
N PHE A 347 7.12 12.77 2.70
CA PHE A 347 8.05 11.90 1.99
C PHE A 347 7.35 10.69 1.39
N VAL A 348 7.84 10.27 0.20
CA VAL A 348 7.53 8.98 -0.43
C VAL A 348 8.79 8.13 -0.40
N TYR A 349 8.61 6.86 -0.08
CA TYR A 349 9.65 5.83 -0.11
C TYR A 349 9.23 4.72 -1.06
N GLY A 350 10.11 4.37 -2.00
CA GLY A 350 9.90 3.27 -2.95
C GLY A 350 11.02 2.26 -2.87
N VAL A 351 10.72 1.00 -3.07
CA VAL A 351 11.68 -0.10 -2.95
C VAL A 351 12.02 -0.68 -4.30
N ASN A 352 13.30 -0.88 -4.57
CA ASN A 352 13.84 -1.46 -5.77
C ASN A 352 14.53 -2.80 -5.45
N ARG A 353 13.96 -3.92 -5.91
CA ARG A 353 14.56 -5.25 -5.83
C ARG A 353 15.71 -5.37 -6.85
N LEU A 354 16.66 -6.26 -6.63
CA LEU A 354 17.85 -6.51 -7.46
C LEU A 354 18.90 -5.38 -7.45
N SER A 355 18.49 -4.10 -7.31
CA SER A 355 19.39 -3.02 -6.94
C SER A 355 19.47 -2.81 -5.43
N ASP A 356 18.56 -3.45 -4.70
CA ASP A 356 18.47 -3.50 -3.25
C ASP A 356 18.56 -2.13 -2.58
N THR A 357 17.71 -1.22 -3.11
CA THR A 357 17.69 0.17 -2.65
C THR A 357 16.29 0.63 -2.28
N ILE A 358 16.23 1.62 -1.39
CA ILE A 358 15.05 2.43 -1.09
C ILE A 358 15.29 3.82 -1.65
N CYS A 359 14.46 4.26 -2.60
CA CYS A 359 14.45 5.64 -3.05
C CYS A 359 13.62 6.51 -2.10
N VAL A 360 14.07 7.75 -1.90
CA VAL A 360 13.44 8.74 -1.03
C VAL A 360 13.11 9.97 -1.83
N PHE A 361 11.85 10.39 -1.79
CA PHE A 361 11.38 11.63 -2.42
C PHE A 361 10.74 12.53 -1.38
N SER A 362 10.98 13.83 -1.49
CA SER A 362 10.15 14.83 -0.82
C SER A 362 8.91 15.13 -1.64
N ILE A 363 7.80 15.43 -0.95
CA ILE A 363 6.52 15.80 -1.54
C ILE A 363 6.40 17.33 -1.50
N GLY A 364 6.24 17.95 -2.67
CA GLY A 364 5.98 19.38 -2.81
C GLY A 364 4.59 19.80 -2.32
N HIS A 365 4.36 21.10 -2.19
CA HIS A 365 3.04 21.64 -1.80
C HIS A 365 1.93 21.34 -2.81
N ASP A 366 2.29 21.00 -4.03
CA ASP A 366 1.40 20.62 -5.12
C ASP A 366 1.31 19.08 -5.32
N GLY A 367 1.98 18.30 -4.47
CA GLY A 367 2.04 16.85 -4.53
C GLY A 367 3.16 16.29 -5.39
N THR A 368 3.90 17.13 -6.11
CA THR A 368 5.01 16.67 -6.95
C THR A 368 6.18 16.12 -6.14
N LEU A 369 6.88 15.14 -6.72
CA LEU A 369 7.99 14.43 -6.11
C LEU A 369 9.33 15.02 -6.54
N THR A 370 10.22 15.25 -5.58
CA THR A 370 11.63 15.58 -5.81
C THR A 370 12.52 14.52 -5.17
N GLN A 371 13.44 13.94 -5.93
CA GLN A 371 14.32 12.89 -5.44
C GLN A 371 15.34 13.46 -4.43
N GLU A 372 15.42 12.83 -3.26
CA GLU A 372 16.30 13.24 -2.17
C GLU A 372 17.53 12.34 -2.03
N SER A 373 17.33 11.03 -2.12
CA SER A 373 18.42 10.06 -1.94
C SER A 373 18.01 8.63 -2.31
N HIS A 374 19.00 7.74 -2.31
CA HIS A 374 18.83 6.30 -2.27
C HIS A 374 19.59 5.74 -1.08
N ALA A 375 19.02 4.73 -0.43
CA ALA A 375 19.67 3.98 0.65
C ALA A 375 19.73 2.50 0.26
N SER A 376 20.89 1.82 0.43
CA SER A 376 20.92 0.37 0.32
C SER A 376 20.09 -0.26 1.43
N THR A 377 19.34 -1.30 1.11
CA THR A 377 18.58 -2.09 2.10
C THR A 377 19.47 -3.01 2.91
N LEU A 378 20.72 -3.20 2.50
CA LEU A 378 21.71 -4.08 3.13
C LEU A 378 21.24 -5.54 3.23
N GLY A 379 20.44 -5.97 2.27
CA GLY A 379 19.96 -7.34 2.10
C GLY A 379 19.44 -7.55 0.68
N ASP A 380 19.32 -8.81 0.26
CA ASP A 380 18.91 -9.19 -1.10
C ASP A 380 17.38 -9.24 -1.20
N TYR A 381 16.85 -8.69 -2.27
CA TYR A 381 15.45 -8.73 -2.68
C TYR A 381 14.49 -8.12 -1.64
N PRO A 382 14.63 -6.82 -1.33
CA PRO A 382 13.71 -6.13 -0.42
C PRO A 382 12.29 -6.14 -1.00
N ARG A 383 11.35 -6.80 -0.29
CA ARG A 383 9.97 -6.95 -0.77
C ARG A 383 9.01 -5.96 -0.12
N ILE A 384 9.27 -5.60 1.12
CA ILE A 384 8.37 -4.78 1.95
C ILE A 384 9.17 -3.79 2.78
N ILE A 385 8.64 -2.59 2.93
CA ILE A 385 9.05 -1.63 3.95
C ILE A 385 7.84 -1.19 4.76
N THR A 386 8.06 -0.84 6.00
CA THR A 386 7.06 -0.18 6.84
C THR A 386 7.73 0.86 7.73
N ILE A 387 6.97 1.90 8.10
CA ILE A 387 7.44 2.97 8.99
C ILE A 387 6.76 2.79 10.34
N ASP A 388 7.51 2.89 11.42
CA ASP A 388 6.97 2.79 12.77
C ASP A 388 5.96 3.91 13.06
N PRO A 389 5.00 3.74 13.98
CA PRO A 389 3.96 4.74 14.23
C PRO A 389 4.48 6.11 14.67
N SER A 390 5.71 6.20 15.18
CA SER A 390 6.33 7.48 15.54
C SER A 390 6.99 8.19 14.36
N GLY A 391 7.11 7.52 13.19
CA GLY A 391 7.78 8.03 12.00
C GLY A 391 9.31 8.11 12.10
N ARG A 392 9.92 7.52 13.15
CA ARG A 392 11.35 7.63 13.40
C ARG A 392 12.18 6.52 12.79
N PHE A 393 11.57 5.38 12.55
CA PHE A 393 12.25 4.20 12.04
C PHE A 393 11.52 3.60 10.85
N MET A 394 12.28 3.14 9.89
CA MET A 394 11.80 2.31 8.80
C MET A 394 12.38 0.90 8.95
N VAL A 395 11.54 -0.09 8.70
CA VAL A 395 11.91 -1.51 8.72
C VAL A 395 11.79 -2.04 7.30
N SER A 396 12.83 -2.72 6.81
CA SER A 396 12.88 -3.34 5.47
C SER A 396 13.00 -4.84 5.59
N GLY A 397 12.08 -5.57 4.96
CA GLY A 397 12.14 -7.04 4.84
C GLY A 397 12.82 -7.45 3.54
N ASN A 398 13.98 -8.09 3.67
CA ASN A 398 14.81 -8.56 2.56
C ASN A 398 14.56 -10.07 2.35
N GLN A 399 13.68 -10.37 1.40
CA GLN A 399 13.08 -11.71 1.25
C GLN A 399 14.09 -12.81 1.01
N ARG A 400 15.10 -12.59 0.14
CA ARG A 400 16.10 -13.61 -0.21
C ARG A 400 17.28 -13.65 0.74
N ALA A 401 17.51 -12.55 1.46
CA ALA A 401 18.55 -12.49 2.47
C ALA A 401 18.11 -13.05 3.83
N ASP A 402 16.84 -13.48 3.98
CA ASP A 402 16.28 -13.99 5.23
C ASP A 402 16.53 -13.05 6.43
N ASN A 403 16.46 -11.76 6.19
CA ASN A 403 16.68 -10.76 7.23
C ASN A 403 15.76 -9.54 7.11
N VAL A 404 15.73 -8.84 8.22
CA VAL A 404 15.09 -7.52 8.35
C VAL A 404 16.14 -6.53 8.79
N THR A 405 16.18 -5.36 8.13
CA THR A 405 17.08 -4.26 8.47
C THR A 405 16.28 -3.05 8.93
N THR A 406 16.81 -2.29 9.87
CA THR A 406 16.15 -1.11 10.43
C THR A 406 16.96 0.15 10.17
N PHE A 407 16.27 1.22 9.79
CA PHE A 407 16.85 2.51 9.47
C PHE A 407 16.22 3.61 10.33
N ARG A 408 17.02 4.56 10.76
CA ARG A 408 16.55 5.82 11.33
C ARG A 408 16.13 6.76 10.19
N VAL A 409 14.93 7.31 10.29
CA VAL A 409 14.40 8.33 9.36
C VAL A 409 14.83 9.71 9.83
N ASN A 410 15.46 10.49 8.98
CA ASN A 410 15.74 11.90 9.25
C ASN A 410 14.46 12.72 9.06
N PRO A 411 13.94 13.37 10.10
CA PRO A 411 12.66 14.08 10.00
C PRO A 411 12.75 15.36 9.13
N GLY A 412 13.94 15.86 8.82
CA GLY A 412 14.10 17.08 8.01
C GLY A 412 14.08 16.82 6.51
N ASN A 413 14.58 15.66 6.05
CA ASN A 413 14.76 15.36 4.63
C ASN A 413 14.42 13.91 4.23
N GLY A 414 13.84 13.12 5.14
CA GLY A 414 13.41 11.75 4.89
C GLY A 414 14.54 10.74 4.72
N LYS A 415 15.83 11.14 4.71
CA LYS A 415 16.96 10.26 4.44
C LYS A 415 17.09 9.16 5.50
N LEU A 416 17.48 7.98 5.04
CA LEU A 416 17.59 6.78 5.84
C LEU A 416 19.03 6.57 6.29
N THR A 417 19.22 6.26 7.58
CA THR A 417 20.51 5.87 8.15
C THR A 417 20.36 4.52 8.84
N PHE A 418 21.16 3.53 8.43
CA PHE A 418 21.14 2.21 9.01
C PHE A 418 21.44 2.26 10.53
N THR A 419 20.67 1.53 11.32
CA THR A 419 20.84 1.50 12.78
C THR A 419 21.96 0.59 13.27
N GLY A 420 22.47 -0.27 12.39
CA GLY A 420 23.41 -1.34 12.72
C GLY A 420 22.75 -2.67 13.05
N ASP A 421 21.40 -2.75 12.95
CA ASP A 421 20.63 -3.91 13.36
C ASP A 421 20.18 -4.78 12.18
N TYR A 422 20.63 -6.03 12.19
CA TYR A 422 20.19 -7.11 11.31
C TYR A 422 19.42 -8.13 12.13
N THR A 423 18.15 -8.34 11.79
CA THR A 423 17.30 -9.31 12.48
C THR A 423 16.99 -10.47 11.54
N ALA A 424 17.33 -11.70 11.94
CA ALA A 424 17.06 -12.90 11.15
C ALA A 424 15.57 -13.23 11.18
N VAL A 425 14.94 -13.23 9.98
CA VAL A 425 13.56 -13.68 9.74
C VAL A 425 13.55 -14.30 8.36
N GLY A 426 13.18 -15.58 8.25
CA GLY A 426 13.16 -16.28 6.97
C GLY A 426 12.11 -15.68 6.03
N SER A 427 12.49 -15.34 4.82
CA SER A 427 11.66 -14.85 3.71
C SER A 427 10.58 -13.82 4.11
N PRO A 428 10.92 -12.70 4.77
CA PRO A 428 9.97 -11.69 5.22
C PRO A 428 9.29 -11.03 4.03
N SER A 429 7.96 -10.86 4.10
CA SER A 429 7.18 -10.35 2.96
C SER A 429 6.01 -9.43 3.35
N GLY A 430 5.35 -9.62 4.49
CA GLY A 430 4.28 -8.79 5.01
C GLY A 430 4.64 -8.17 6.36
N MET A 431 4.31 -6.90 6.58
CA MET A 431 4.63 -6.21 7.84
C MET A 431 3.53 -5.24 8.27
N VAL A 432 3.06 -5.35 9.51
CA VAL A 432 2.13 -4.39 10.11
C VAL A 432 2.47 -4.13 11.57
N PHE A 433 2.52 -2.86 11.97
CA PHE A 433 2.67 -2.47 13.37
C PHE A 433 1.33 -2.56 14.09
N LEU A 434 1.30 -3.18 15.27
CA LEU A 434 0.14 -3.14 16.15
C LEU A 434 0.12 -1.82 16.92
N ILE A 435 -0.92 -1.02 16.69
CA ILE A 435 -1.07 0.33 17.24
C ILE A 435 -2.15 0.34 18.34
#